data_94e940416a050625460c1bdc5dfec882
#
_entry.id   94e940416a050625460c1bdc5dfec882
#
_cell.length_a   1.000
_cell.length_b   1.000
_cell.length_c   1.000
_cell.angle_alpha   90.00
_cell.angle_beta   90.00
_cell.angle_gamma   90.00
#
_symmetry.space_group_name_H-M   'P 1'
#
loop_
_entity.id
_entity.type
_entity.pdbx_description
1 polymer ?
#
loop_
_entity_poly.entity_id
_entity_poly.type
_entity_poly.pdbx_seq_one_letter_code
_entity_poly.pdbx_strand_id
1 'polypeptide(L)'
;MVPRNRNAAQSAVEGIEDYIRRHNLHVGDLLPSEMELCDELGCSRSSLREAMRTLVSLDIVEVRQGQGTFVSKMSLAPLIRGMVLR
;
A
#
# COMPACT_ATOMS: atom_id res chain seq x y z
N MET A 1 7.01 -18.87 16.16
CA MET A 1 6.24 -18.91 14.91
C MET A 1 5.66 -17.55 14.59
N VAL A 2 5.76 -17.12 13.37
CA VAL A 2 5.30 -15.81 12.96
C VAL A 2 3.80 -15.87 12.67
N PRO A 3 3.01 -14.95 13.24
CA PRO A 3 1.57 -14.92 12.97
C PRO A 3 1.29 -14.64 11.50
N ARG A 4 0.44 -15.47 10.92
CA ARG A 4 0.14 -15.33 9.50
C ARG A 4 -0.62 -14.05 9.19
N ASN A 5 -1.52 -13.64 10.09
CA ASN A 5 -2.32 -12.44 9.86
C ASN A 5 -1.44 -11.20 9.77
N ARG A 6 -0.44 -11.13 10.64
CA ARG A 6 0.47 -10.00 10.61
C ARG A 6 1.29 -10.00 9.33
N ASN A 7 1.71 -11.19 8.88
CA ASN A 7 2.45 -11.29 7.64
C ASN A 7 1.59 -10.93 6.45
N ALA A 8 0.32 -11.30 6.48
CA ALA A 8 -0.58 -10.99 5.37
C ALA A 8 -0.78 -9.49 5.22
N ALA A 9 -0.98 -8.79 6.35
CA ALA A 9 -1.15 -7.34 6.29
C ALA A 9 0.14 -6.66 5.83
N GLN A 10 1.27 -7.11 6.36
CA GLN A 10 2.56 -6.56 5.97
C GLN A 10 2.82 -6.79 4.48
N SER A 11 2.51 -7.98 3.99
CA SER A 11 2.67 -8.27 2.57
C SER A 11 1.77 -7.39 1.72
N ALA A 12 0.57 -7.10 2.21
CA ALA A 12 -0.34 -6.23 1.47
C ALA A 12 0.20 -4.80 1.40
N VAL A 13 0.79 -4.30 2.50
CA VAL A 13 1.42 -2.99 2.48
C VAL A 13 2.49 -2.93 1.40
N GLU A 14 3.38 -3.92 1.41
CA GLU A 14 4.47 -3.96 0.45
C GLU A 14 3.94 -4.13 -0.96
N GLY A 15 2.87 -4.90 -1.12
CA GLY A 15 2.26 -5.09 -2.42
C GLY A 15 1.69 -3.80 -2.99
N ILE A 16 1.05 -2.99 -2.14
CA ILE A 16 0.50 -1.72 -2.59
C ILE A 16 1.63 -0.76 -2.96
N GLU A 17 2.66 -0.69 -2.15
CA GLU A 17 3.81 0.16 -2.46
C GLU A 17 4.47 -0.27 -3.77
N ASP A 18 4.58 -1.57 -3.96
CA ASP A 18 5.16 -2.12 -5.17
C ASP A 18 4.28 -1.80 -6.38
N TYR A 19 2.96 -1.88 -6.21
CA TYR A 19 2.03 -1.52 -7.25
C TYR A 19 2.24 -0.07 -7.69
N ILE A 20 2.36 0.82 -6.71
CA ILE A 20 2.57 2.24 -7.00
C ILE A 20 3.84 2.43 -7.85
N ARG A 21 4.91 1.75 -7.49
CA ARG A 21 6.17 1.88 -8.23
C ARG A 21 6.07 1.27 -9.63
N ARG A 22 5.51 0.07 -9.72
CA ARG A 22 5.46 -0.63 -11.02
C ARG A 22 4.61 0.09 -12.04
N HIS A 23 3.57 0.76 -11.57
CA HIS A 23 2.68 1.48 -12.47
C HIS A 23 3.03 2.96 -12.59
N ASN A 24 4.16 3.36 -12.02
CA ASN A 24 4.65 4.74 -12.10
C ASN A 24 3.61 5.75 -11.62
N LEU A 25 2.92 5.42 -10.54
CA LEU A 25 1.94 6.34 -9.98
C LEU A 25 2.65 7.46 -9.25
N HIS A 26 2.11 8.65 -9.37
CA HIS A 26 2.67 9.84 -8.75
C HIS A 26 1.69 10.40 -7.73
N VAL A 27 2.18 11.34 -6.94
CA VAL A 27 1.33 12.04 -5.98
C VAL A 27 0.13 12.62 -6.72
N GLY A 28 -1.06 12.35 -6.19
CA GLY A 28 -2.29 12.79 -6.80
C GLY A 28 -2.95 11.76 -7.70
N ASP A 29 -2.26 10.69 -8.04
CA ASP A 29 -2.84 9.66 -8.90
C ASP A 29 -3.78 8.78 -8.12
N LEU A 30 -4.83 8.34 -8.80
CA LEU A 30 -5.86 7.48 -8.22
C LEU A 30 -5.39 6.05 -8.15
N LEU A 31 -5.60 5.40 -7.00
CA LEU A 31 -5.34 3.98 -6.85
C LEU A 31 -6.57 3.18 -7.26
N PRO A 32 -6.38 1.91 -7.62
CA PRO A 32 -7.53 1.05 -7.86
C PRO A 32 -8.36 0.88 -6.60
N SER A 33 -9.58 0.39 -6.76
CA SER A 33 -10.44 0.13 -5.61
C SER A 33 -9.86 -0.99 -4.74
N GLU A 34 -10.36 -1.09 -3.51
CA GLU A 34 -9.92 -2.17 -2.63
C GLU A 34 -10.15 -3.53 -3.27
N MET A 35 -11.30 -3.70 -3.92
CA MET A 35 -11.60 -4.97 -4.56
C MET A 35 -10.60 -5.28 -5.67
N GLU A 36 -10.30 -4.30 -6.49
CA GLU A 36 -9.32 -4.49 -7.55
C GLU A 36 -7.95 -4.81 -7.00
N LEU A 37 -7.55 -4.12 -5.93
CA LEU A 37 -6.25 -4.38 -5.31
C LEU A 37 -6.21 -5.77 -4.68
N CYS A 38 -7.31 -6.22 -4.07
CA CYS A 38 -7.36 -7.58 -3.53
C CYS A 38 -7.12 -8.61 -4.63
N ASP A 39 -7.78 -8.41 -5.77
CA ASP A 39 -7.61 -9.33 -6.90
C ASP A 39 -6.19 -9.28 -7.43
N GLU A 40 -5.66 -8.09 -7.57
CA GLU A 40 -4.33 -7.91 -8.13
C GLU A 40 -3.25 -8.50 -7.22
N LEU A 41 -3.39 -8.29 -5.93
CA LEU A 41 -2.36 -8.70 -4.98
C LEU A 41 -2.61 -10.10 -4.40
N GLY A 42 -3.78 -10.66 -4.65
CA GLY A 42 -4.11 -11.98 -4.12
C GLY A 42 -4.23 -12.02 -2.62
N CYS A 43 -4.72 -10.95 -2.00
CA CYS A 43 -4.87 -10.90 -0.55
C CYS A 43 -6.33 -10.80 -0.16
N SER A 44 -6.60 -11.03 1.13
CA SER A 44 -7.96 -10.95 1.65
C SER A 44 -8.34 -9.48 1.83
N ARG A 45 -9.65 -9.25 1.88
CA ARG A 45 -10.15 -7.89 2.07
C ARG A 45 -9.73 -7.32 3.42
N SER A 46 -9.73 -8.16 4.46
CA SER A 46 -9.32 -7.68 5.78
C SER A 46 -7.85 -7.32 5.82
N SER A 47 -7.01 -8.11 5.18
CA SER A 47 -5.58 -7.80 5.11
C SER A 47 -5.34 -6.52 4.34
N LEU A 48 -6.04 -6.35 3.22
CA LEU A 48 -5.89 -5.14 2.44
C LEU A 48 -6.37 -3.91 3.21
N ARG A 49 -7.51 -4.04 3.89
CA ARG A 49 -8.05 -2.93 4.65
C ARG A 49 -7.09 -2.50 5.76
N GLU A 50 -6.47 -3.49 6.42
CA GLU A 50 -5.49 -3.20 7.44
C GLU A 50 -4.28 -2.49 6.84
N ALA A 51 -3.83 -2.96 5.68
CA ALA A 51 -2.72 -2.35 4.99
C ALA A 51 -3.04 -0.90 4.60
N MET A 52 -4.26 -0.66 4.12
CA MET A 52 -4.65 0.69 3.74
C MET A 52 -4.64 1.63 4.94
N ARG A 53 -5.10 1.15 6.10
CA ARG A 53 -5.05 1.97 7.31
C ARG A 53 -3.63 2.36 7.65
N THR A 54 -2.71 1.42 7.52
CA THR A 54 -1.30 1.69 7.77
C THR A 54 -0.79 2.76 6.82
N LEU A 55 -1.08 2.62 5.53
CA LEU A 55 -0.60 3.56 4.54
C LEU A 55 -1.21 4.96 4.73
N VAL A 56 -2.47 5.01 5.16
CA VAL A 56 -3.10 6.30 5.47
C VAL A 56 -2.40 6.94 6.67
N SER A 57 -2.10 6.15 7.69
CA SER A 57 -1.47 6.70 8.89
C SER A 57 -0.07 7.22 8.60
N LEU A 58 0.58 6.68 7.55
CA LEU A 58 1.91 7.14 7.15
C LEU A 58 1.85 8.23 6.08
N ASP A 59 0.65 8.66 5.72
CA ASP A 59 0.45 9.68 4.69
C ASP A 59 0.95 9.27 3.31
N ILE A 60 1.07 7.97 3.07
CA ILE A 60 1.46 7.49 1.75
C ILE A 60 0.28 7.51 0.80
N VAL A 61 -0.91 7.23 1.32
CA VAL A 61 -2.13 7.36 0.54
C VAL A 61 -3.12 8.24 1.29
N GLU A 62 -4.07 8.78 0.54
CA GLU A 62 -5.08 9.67 1.09
C GLU A 62 -6.45 9.25 0.57
N VAL A 63 -7.40 9.08 1.49
CA VAL A 63 -8.77 8.75 1.11
C VAL A 63 -9.56 10.04 0.97
N ARG A 64 -10.16 10.24 -0.21
CA ARG A 64 -11.04 11.38 -0.46
C ARG A 64 -12.44 10.83 -0.63
N GLN A 65 -13.28 11.18 0.31
CA GLN A 65 -14.63 10.61 0.36
C GLN A 65 -15.38 10.89 -0.94
N GLY A 66 -15.98 9.84 -1.50
CA GLY A 66 -16.72 9.98 -2.73
C GLY A 66 -15.85 10.04 -3.98
N GLN A 67 -14.54 10.10 -3.84
CA GLN A 67 -13.64 10.22 -4.98
C GLN A 67 -12.69 9.04 -5.11
N GLY A 68 -12.28 8.44 -3.99
CA GLY A 68 -11.39 7.29 -4.00
C GLY A 68 -10.16 7.49 -3.15
N THR A 69 -9.17 6.65 -3.38
CA THR A 69 -7.91 6.69 -2.65
C THR A 69 -6.81 7.12 -3.61
N PHE A 70 -6.00 8.06 -3.18
CA PHE A 70 -4.99 8.69 -4.02
C PHE A 70 -3.61 8.55 -3.40
N VAL A 71 -2.60 8.54 -4.22
CA VAL A 71 -1.23 8.59 -3.73
C VAL A 71 -0.99 9.96 -3.11
N SER A 72 -0.58 9.99 -1.85
CA SER A 72 -0.41 11.25 -1.12
C SER A 72 1.03 11.70 -1.12
N LYS A 73 1.96 10.74 -1.02
CA LYS A 73 3.37 11.06 -1.17
C LYS A 73 4.10 9.82 -1.62
N MET A 74 5.27 10.02 -2.18
CA MET A 74 6.06 8.89 -2.65
C MET A 74 6.57 8.08 -1.47
N SER A 75 6.47 6.76 -1.60
CA SER A 75 6.99 5.88 -0.58
C SER A 75 8.51 5.90 -0.63
N LEU A 76 9.13 6.17 0.52
CA LEU A 76 10.57 6.18 0.62
C LEU A 76 11.12 4.87 1.19
N ALA A 77 10.23 3.91 1.45
CA ALA A 77 10.66 2.68 2.10
C ALA A 77 11.80 1.95 1.36
N PRO A 78 11.70 1.75 0.05
CA PRO A 78 12.81 1.09 -0.65
C PRO A 78 14.11 1.88 -0.57
N LEU A 79 14.02 3.18 -0.65
CA LEU A 79 15.19 4.04 -0.59
C LEU A 79 15.82 3.97 0.79
N ILE A 80 15.00 4.05 1.82
CA ILE A 80 15.49 3.99 3.20
C ILE A 80 16.14 2.65 3.47
N ARG A 81 15.52 1.57 3.01
CA ARG A 81 16.08 0.24 3.20
C ARG A 81 17.44 0.11 2.51
N GLY A 82 17.55 0.68 1.32
CA GLY A 82 18.82 0.67 0.63
C GLY A 82 19.91 1.41 1.38
N MET A 83 19.54 2.52 2.00
CA MET A 83 20.51 3.29 2.80
C MET A 83 20.94 2.53 4.03
N VAL A 84 19.98 1.84 4.67
CA VAL A 84 20.27 1.11 5.91
C VAL A 84 21.15 -0.09 5.65
N LEU A 85 21.00 -0.70 4.51
CA LEU A 85 21.71 -1.94 4.19
C LEU A 85 23.13 -1.71 3.68
N ARG A 86 23.53 -0.49 3.54
CA ARG A 86 24.89 -0.18 3.07
C ARG A 86 25.93 -0.35 4.18
#